data_ba16a64ab740efb2e3c264a57cc3afd5
#
_entry.id   ba16a64ab740efb2e3c264a57cc3afd5
#
_cell.length_a   1.000
_cell.length_b   1.000
_cell.length_c   1.000
_cell.angle_alpha   90.00
_cell.angle_beta   90.00
_cell.angle_gamma   90.00
#
_symmetry.space_group_name_H-M   'P 1'
#
loop_
_entity.id
_entity.type
_entity.pdbx_description
1 polymer ?
#
loop_
_entity_poly.entity_id
_entity_poly.type
_entity_poly.pdbx_seq_one_letter_code
_entity_poly.pdbx_strand_id
1 'polypeptide(L)'
;MESEDRSLKIIMFISFIGLIDAIYLSYLHHLISQGAGCPTENLPGLDCGVVLVSEQAKLFGIPVAWLGVVGFLMLIGLSLDRYLNMDLERTYYNKILLPITGVIGVIFGSYLTYAEAFIIHEWCPFCVVAFVLTIAATFFCITEYGSEIKELINKNGIEEEA
;
A
#
# COMPACT_ATOMS: atom_id res chain seq x y z
N MET A 1 14.11 4.60 20.38
CA MET A 1 15.16 4.16 19.43
C MET A 1 15.04 2.66 19.13
N GLU A 2 15.08 1.77 20.12
CA GLU A 2 15.01 0.31 19.86
C GLU A 2 13.65 -0.18 19.31
N SER A 3 12.53 0.42 19.76
CA SER A 3 11.19 0.14 19.21
C SER A 3 11.04 0.62 17.79
N GLU A 4 11.47 1.85 17.48
CA GLU A 4 11.41 2.44 16.16
C GLU A 4 12.23 1.62 15.14
N ASP A 5 13.43 1.20 15.52
CA ASP A 5 14.31 0.35 14.71
C ASP A 5 13.62 -0.96 14.31
N ARG A 6 12.93 -1.59 15.26
CA ARG A 6 12.19 -2.83 15.03
C ARG A 6 10.98 -2.61 14.13
N SER A 7 10.22 -1.55 14.36
CA SER A 7 9.04 -1.20 13.56
C SER A 7 9.43 -0.89 12.12
N LEU A 8 10.51 -0.15 11.89
CA LEU A 8 11.00 0.15 10.55
C LEU A 8 11.42 -1.12 9.78
N LYS A 9 12.11 -2.05 10.45
CA LYS A 9 12.48 -3.34 9.83
C LYS A 9 11.25 -4.17 9.45
N ILE A 10 10.23 -4.19 10.31
CA ILE A 10 8.97 -4.90 10.03
C ILE A 10 8.24 -4.24 8.85
N ILE A 11 8.14 -2.91 8.82
CA ILE A 11 7.53 -2.17 7.71
C ILE A 11 8.26 -2.46 6.39
N MET A 12 9.59 -2.41 6.39
CA MET A 12 10.40 -2.73 5.20
C MET A 12 10.17 -4.17 4.73
N PHE A 13 10.14 -5.14 5.66
CA PHE A 13 9.93 -6.55 5.33
C PHE A 13 8.54 -6.80 4.73
N ILE A 14 7.48 -6.27 5.37
CA ILE A 14 6.10 -6.38 4.86
C ILE A 14 5.98 -5.70 3.50
N SER A 15 6.53 -4.50 3.35
CA SER A 15 6.49 -3.74 2.10
C SER A 15 7.29 -4.43 0.99
N PHE A 16 8.37 -5.14 1.31
CA PHE A 16 9.13 -5.91 0.32
C PHE A 16 8.32 -7.10 -0.21
N ILE A 17 7.59 -7.80 0.65
CA ILE A 17 6.67 -8.87 0.22
C ILE A 17 5.55 -8.28 -0.65
N GLY A 18 4.96 -7.16 -0.23
CA GLY A 18 3.93 -6.46 -1.01
C GLY A 18 4.43 -5.95 -2.36
N LEU A 19 5.69 -5.53 -2.43
CA LEU A 19 6.33 -5.14 -3.70
C LEU A 19 6.45 -6.33 -4.67
N ILE A 20 6.87 -7.49 -4.18
CA ILE A 20 6.95 -8.71 -5.01
C ILE A 20 5.56 -9.07 -5.55
N ASP A 21 4.55 -9.04 -4.70
CA ASP A 21 3.17 -9.32 -5.08
C ASP A 21 2.64 -8.29 -6.11
N ALA A 22 2.89 -7.00 -5.91
CA ALA A 22 2.49 -5.94 -6.84
C ALA A 22 3.20 -6.05 -8.21
N ILE A 23 4.48 -6.42 -8.22
CA ILE A 23 5.23 -6.71 -9.46
C ILE A 23 4.63 -7.90 -10.19
N TYR A 24 4.30 -8.97 -9.44
CA TYR A 24 3.65 -10.15 -10.00
C TYR A 24 2.28 -9.81 -10.61
N LEU A 25 1.46 -9.02 -9.91
CA LEU A 25 0.18 -8.53 -10.42
C LEU A 25 0.33 -7.66 -11.68
N SER A 26 1.36 -6.81 -11.73
CA SER A 26 1.66 -5.99 -12.92
C SER A 26 2.06 -6.86 -14.11
N TYR A 27 2.87 -7.88 -13.87
CA TYR A 27 3.25 -8.87 -14.88
C TYR A 27 2.04 -9.68 -15.37
N LEU A 28 1.20 -10.13 -14.44
CA LEU A 28 0.00 -10.89 -14.74
C LEU A 28 -1.01 -10.06 -15.55
N HIS A 29 -1.21 -8.77 -15.19
CA HIS A 29 -2.04 -7.85 -15.98
C HIS A 29 -1.55 -7.74 -17.43
N HIS A 30 -0.22 -7.66 -17.63
CA HIS A 30 0.37 -7.60 -18.97
C HIS A 30 0.11 -8.88 -19.76
N LEU A 31 0.28 -10.06 -19.17
CA LEU A 31 0.02 -11.35 -19.81
C LEU A 31 -1.46 -11.51 -20.19
N ILE A 32 -2.37 -11.19 -19.27
CA ILE A 32 -3.82 -11.31 -19.50
C ILE A 32 -4.27 -10.34 -20.59
N SER A 33 -3.71 -9.14 -20.66
CA SER A 33 -3.99 -8.19 -21.74
C SER A 33 -3.56 -8.71 -23.13
N GLN A 34 -2.67 -9.70 -23.19
CA GLN A 34 -2.24 -10.39 -24.40
C GLN A 34 -3.04 -11.69 -24.67
N GLY A 35 -4.06 -12.00 -23.87
CA GLY A 35 -4.91 -13.16 -24.03
C GLY A 35 -4.47 -14.43 -23.27
N ALA A 36 -3.54 -14.30 -22.32
CA ALA A 36 -3.20 -15.40 -21.42
C ALA A 36 -4.28 -15.56 -20.33
N GLY A 37 -4.52 -16.79 -19.87
CA GLY A 37 -5.42 -17.06 -18.74
C GLY A 37 -4.79 -16.71 -17.39
N CYS A 38 -5.63 -16.42 -16.40
CA CYS A 38 -5.19 -16.24 -15.01
C CYS A 38 -5.00 -17.60 -14.32
N PRO A 39 -4.04 -17.76 -13.40
CA PRO A 39 -3.86 -18.99 -12.63
C PRO A 39 -5.09 -19.46 -11.86
N THR A 40 -6.02 -18.54 -11.54
CA THR A 40 -7.24 -18.81 -10.77
C THR A 40 -8.52 -18.86 -11.61
N GLU A 41 -8.42 -18.75 -12.94
CA GLU A 41 -9.56 -18.70 -13.87
C GLU A 41 -10.54 -19.90 -13.75
N ASN A 42 -10.08 -21.05 -13.28
CA ASN A 42 -10.91 -22.24 -13.14
C ASN A 42 -11.55 -22.40 -11.75
N LEU A 43 -11.38 -21.42 -10.85
CA LEU A 43 -11.94 -21.45 -9.50
C LEU A 43 -13.19 -20.58 -9.44
N PRO A 44 -14.36 -21.13 -9.10
CA PRO A 44 -15.60 -20.36 -9.06
C PRO A 44 -15.50 -19.21 -8.03
N GLY A 45 -15.77 -17.98 -8.49
CA GLY A 45 -15.71 -16.78 -7.66
C GLY A 45 -14.29 -16.25 -7.38
N LEU A 46 -13.25 -16.80 -8.04
CA LEU A 46 -11.85 -16.42 -7.85
C LEU A 46 -11.16 -16.20 -9.20
N ASP A 47 -11.60 -15.20 -9.96
CA ASP A 47 -11.02 -14.89 -11.26
C ASP A 47 -10.22 -13.59 -11.24
N CYS A 48 -8.91 -13.70 -11.01
CA CYS A 48 -8.00 -12.55 -11.04
C CYS A 48 -7.90 -11.93 -12.45
N GLY A 49 -8.20 -12.67 -13.51
CA GLY A 49 -8.17 -12.16 -14.88
C GLY A 49 -9.24 -11.09 -15.11
N VAL A 50 -10.47 -11.41 -14.73
CA VAL A 50 -11.60 -10.46 -14.84
C VAL A 50 -11.36 -9.22 -14.01
N VAL A 51 -10.83 -9.37 -12.78
CA VAL A 51 -10.53 -8.25 -11.88
C VAL A 51 -9.44 -7.35 -12.46
N LEU A 52 -8.31 -7.94 -12.90
CA LEU A 52 -7.15 -7.17 -13.37
C LEU A 52 -7.38 -6.38 -14.66
N VAL A 53 -8.27 -6.83 -15.55
CA VAL A 53 -8.58 -6.12 -16.81
C VAL A 53 -9.78 -5.20 -16.69
N SER A 54 -10.51 -5.23 -15.57
CA SER A 54 -11.68 -4.38 -15.34
C SER A 54 -11.35 -2.89 -15.42
N GLU A 55 -12.32 -2.06 -15.75
CA GLU A 55 -12.14 -0.59 -15.74
C GLU A 55 -11.85 -0.05 -14.35
N GLN A 56 -12.32 -0.73 -13.29
CA GLN A 56 -12.04 -0.41 -11.89
C GLN A 56 -10.57 -0.65 -11.51
N ALA A 57 -9.90 -1.59 -12.19
CA ALA A 57 -8.48 -1.85 -12.02
C ALA A 57 -7.58 -0.88 -12.81
N LYS A 58 -8.14 0.19 -13.36
CA LYS A 58 -7.41 1.26 -14.05
C LYS A 58 -7.74 2.61 -13.42
N LEU A 59 -6.72 3.39 -13.15
CA LEU A 59 -6.84 4.77 -12.71
C LEU A 59 -6.18 5.67 -13.75
N PHE A 60 -6.97 6.54 -14.39
CA PHE A 60 -6.50 7.38 -15.52
C PHE A 60 -5.82 6.59 -16.66
N GLY A 61 -6.28 5.36 -16.90
CA GLY A 61 -5.70 4.47 -17.93
C GLY A 61 -4.44 3.70 -17.49
N ILE A 62 -3.97 3.92 -16.25
CA ILE A 62 -2.82 3.21 -15.69
C ILE A 62 -3.34 2.02 -14.86
N PRO A 63 -2.82 0.79 -15.07
CA PRO A 63 -3.17 -0.35 -14.22
C PRO A 63 -2.83 -0.08 -12.75
N VAL A 64 -3.77 -0.36 -11.86
CA VAL A 64 -3.64 -0.13 -10.42
C VAL A 64 -2.48 -0.91 -9.80
N ALA A 65 -2.13 -2.06 -10.37
CA ALA A 65 -0.96 -2.84 -9.94
C ALA A 65 0.34 -2.02 -9.98
N TRP A 66 0.51 -1.12 -10.96
CA TRP A 66 1.65 -0.20 -11.02
C TRP A 66 1.65 0.82 -9.88
N LEU A 67 0.48 1.30 -9.49
CA LEU A 67 0.35 2.19 -8.33
C LEU A 67 0.73 1.46 -7.04
N GLY A 68 0.39 0.17 -6.93
CA GLY A 68 0.85 -0.70 -5.84
C GLY A 68 2.38 -0.80 -5.78
N VAL A 69 3.04 -1.01 -6.93
CA VAL A 69 4.51 -1.03 -7.02
C VAL A 69 5.11 0.27 -6.50
N VAL A 70 4.61 1.42 -6.98
CA VAL A 70 5.07 2.74 -6.53
C VAL A 70 4.83 2.93 -5.03
N GLY A 71 3.66 2.57 -4.53
CA GLY A 71 3.30 2.70 -3.11
C GLY A 71 4.23 1.89 -2.19
N PHE A 72 4.49 0.62 -2.52
CA PHE A 72 5.41 -0.21 -1.74
C PHE A 72 6.86 0.26 -1.86
N LEU A 73 7.30 0.74 -3.03
CA LEU A 73 8.63 1.36 -3.19
C LEU A 73 8.78 2.62 -2.33
N MET A 74 7.74 3.45 -2.24
CA MET A 74 7.73 4.62 -1.36
C MET A 74 7.84 4.21 0.11
N LEU A 75 7.07 3.22 0.56
CA LEU A 75 7.15 2.72 1.94
C LEU A 75 8.54 2.18 2.26
N ILE A 76 9.15 1.40 1.37
CA ILE A 76 10.51 0.89 1.55
C ILE A 76 11.53 2.04 1.57
N GLY A 77 11.45 2.95 0.60
CA GLY A 77 12.40 4.07 0.48
C GLY A 77 12.36 5.01 1.68
N LEU A 78 11.16 5.40 2.12
CA LEU A 78 10.97 6.26 3.30
C LEU A 78 11.43 5.57 4.60
N SER A 79 11.11 4.28 4.75
CA SER A 79 11.53 3.50 5.90
C SER A 79 13.05 3.32 5.95
N LEU A 80 13.67 3.06 4.79
CA LEU A 80 15.11 2.88 4.66
C LEU A 80 15.85 4.20 4.91
N ASP A 81 15.40 5.31 4.31
CA ASP A 81 16.00 6.62 4.55
C ASP A 81 15.91 7.01 6.03
N ARG A 82 14.77 6.75 6.68
CA ARG A 82 14.62 6.98 8.11
C ARG A 82 15.54 6.07 8.93
N TYR A 83 15.65 4.79 8.57
CA TYR A 83 16.50 3.83 9.27
C TYR A 83 17.98 4.18 9.21
N LEU A 84 18.47 4.66 8.05
CA LEU A 84 19.88 5.01 7.86
C LEU A 84 20.27 6.38 8.42
N ASN A 85 19.32 7.30 8.53
CA ASN A 85 19.57 8.71 8.83
C ASN A 85 18.70 9.22 9.99
N MET A 86 18.55 8.44 11.06
CA MET A 86 17.68 8.77 12.20
C MET A 86 17.97 10.13 12.84
N ASP A 87 19.23 10.60 12.78
CA ASP A 87 19.70 11.82 13.42
C ASP A 87 19.51 13.09 12.56
N LEU A 88 19.11 12.95 11.28
CA LEU A 88 18.96 14.07 10.36
C LEU A 88 17.56 14.68 10.45
N GLU A 89 17.48 16.02 10.62
CA GLU A 89 16.20 16.76 10.60
C GLU A 89 15.38 16.51 9.33
N ARG A 90 16.03 16.28 8.20
CA ARG A 90 15.35 15.96 6.93
C ARG A 90 14.48 14.73 7.03
N THR A 91 14.90 13.72 7.78
CA THR A 91 14.15 12.47 7.93
C THR A 91 12.98 12.58 8.92
N TYR A 92 12.83 13.73 9.58
CA TYR A 92 11.66 14.02 10.40
C TYR A 92 10.37 13.97 9.58
N TYR A 93 10.39 14.47 8.35
CA TYR A 93 9.23 14.40 7.45
C TYR A 93 8.82 12.97 7.09
N ASN A 94 9.76 12.02 7.12
CA ASN A 94 9.47 10.62 6.83
C ASN A 94 8.54 9.99 7.87
N LYS A 95 8.56 10.47 9.13
CA LYS A 95 7.64 10.05 10.20
C LYS A 95 6.18 10.39 9.88
N ILE A 96 5.96 11.43 9.09
CA ILE A 96 4.64 11.89 8.66
C ILE A 96 4.26 11.23 7.32
N LEU A 97 5.21 11.17 6.39
CA LEU A 97 4.98 10.63 5.05
C LEU A 97 4.70 9.12 5.07
N LEU A 98 5.34 8.36 5.95
CA LEU A 98 5.13 6.91 6.08
C LEU A 98 3.66 6.56 6.37
N PRO A 99 3.05 7.05 7.47
CA PRO A 99 1.66 6.75 7.77
C PRO A 99 0.69 7.34 6.74
N ILE A 100 0.98 8.52 6.17
CA ILE A 100 0.14 9.10 5.10
C ILE A 100 0.14 8.19 3.87
N THR A 101 1.30 7.75 3.42
CA THR A 101 1.41 6.82 2.28
C THR A 101 0.65 5.53 2.55
N GLY A 102 0.77 4.98 3.77
CA GLY A 102 0.03 3.81 4.19
C GLY A 102 -1.49 4.01 4.18
N VAL A 103 -1.97 5.11 4.75
CA VAL A 103 -3.41 5.44 4.80
C VAL A 103 -3.98 5.61 3.39
N ILE A 104 -3.29 6.30 2.50
CA ILE A 104 -3.69 6.42 1.08
C ILE A 104 -3.81 5.03 0.45
N GLY A 105 -2.83 4.15 0.69
CA GLY A 105 -2.85 2.77 0.22
C GLY A 105 -4.05 1.97 0.77
N VAL A 106 -4.39 2.12 2.05
CA VAL A 106 -5.54 1.46 2.66
C VAL A 106 -6.86 1.97 2.07
N ILE A 107 -7.01 3.29 1.90
CA ILE A 107 -8.22 3.87 1.28
C ILE A 107 -8.40 3.31 -0.13
N PHE A 108 -7.33 3.29 -0.90
CA PHE A 108 -7.36 2.81 -2.27
C PHE A 108 -7.62 1.30 -2.35
N GLY A 109 -6.96 0.51 -1.51
CA GLY A 109 -7.20 -0.94 -1.40
C GLY A 109 -8.63 -1.27 -0.97
N SER A 110 -9.21 -0.48 -0.06
CA SER A 110 -10.62 -0.62 0.34
C SER A 110 -11.57 -0.36 -0.83
N TYR A 111 -11.30 0.65 -1.66
CA TYR A 111 -12.06 0.91 -2.87
C TYR A 111 -12.01 -0.27 -3.84
N LEU A 112 -10.82 -0.85 -4.07
CA LEU A 112 -10.66 -2.01 -4.94
C LEU A 112 -11.38 -3.24 -4.42
N THR A 113 -11.25 -3.54 -3.13
CA THR A 113 -11.95 -4.65 -2.48
C THR A 113 -13.47 -4.47 -2.56
N TYR A 114 -13.97 -3.25 -2.41
CA TYR A 114 -15.37 -2.93 -2.63
C TYR A 114 -15.78 -3.22 -4.09
N ALA A 115 -14.96 -2.82 -5.06
CA ALA A 115 -15.24 -3.05 -6.47
C ALA A 115 -15.26 -4.56 -6.80
N GLU A 116 -14.34 -5.36 -6.26
CA GLU A 116 -14.33 -6.82 -6.38
C GLU A 116 -15.62 -7.45 -5.85
N ALA A 117 -16.04 -7.03 -4.64
CA ALA A 117 -17.20 -7.62 -3.97
C ALA A 117 -18.56 -7.23 -4.58
N PHE A 118 -18.74 -5.98 -5.00
CA PHE A 118 -20.05 -5.41 -5.33
C PHE A 118 -20.22 -5.00 -6.79
N ILE A 119 -19.15 -4.85 -7.55
CA ILE A 119 -19.22 -4.42 -8.95
C ILE A 119 -18.83 -5.55 -9.88
N ILE A 120 -17.70 -6.20 -9.61
CA ILE A 120 -17.13 -7.25 -10.46
C ILE A 120 -17.71 -8.63 -10.10
N HIS A 121 -18.00 -8.86 -8.80
CA HIS A 121 -18.47 -10.11 -8.22
C HIS A 121 -17.49 -11.28 -8.39
N GLU A 122 -16.20 -10.96 -8.59
CA GLU A 122 -15.09 -11.90 -8.65
C GLU A 122 -13.96 -11.41 -7.76
N TRP A 123 -13.25 -12.32 -7.11
CA TRP A 123 -12.18 -12.00 -6.17
C TRP A 123 -10.81 -12.28 -6.76
N CYS A 124 -9.88 -11.35 -6.54
CA CYS A 124 -8.48 -11.53 -6.87
C CYS A 124 -7.69 -11.86 -5.59
N PRO A 125 -7.28 -13.12 -5.36
CA PRO A 125 -6.56 -13.48 -4.12
C PRO A 125 -5.27 -12.68 -3.91
N PHE A 126 -4.55 -12.38 -4.97
CA PHE A 126 -3.33 -11.56 -4.92
C PHE A 126 -3.63 -10.10 -4.55
N CYS A 127 -4.74 -9.53 -5.05
CA CYS A 127 -5.17 -8.19 -4.67
C CYS A 127 -5.53 -8.11 -3.17
N VAL A 128 -6.19 -9.15 -2.66
CA VAL A 128 -6.50 -9.28 -1.22
C VAL A 128 -5.21 -9.38 -0.39
N VAL A 129 -4.21 -10.16 -0.84
CA VAL A 129 -2.91 -10.26 -0.16
C VAL A 129 -2.21 -8.90 -0.14
N ALA A 130 -2.13 -8.19 -1.26
CA ALA A 130 -1.57 -6.84 -1.32
C ALA A 130 -2.27 -5.88 -0.34
N PHE A 131 -3.60 -5.95 -0.27
CA PHE A 131 -4.39 -5.12 0.65
C PHE A 131 -4.11 -5.43 2.12
N VAL A 132 -4.07 -6.70 2.50
CA VAL A 132 -3.74 -7.12 3.88
C VAL A 132 -2.33 -6.67 4.26
N LEU A 133 -1.35 -6.80 3.36
CA LEU A 133 0.02 -6.32 3.59
C LEU A 133 0.07 -4.79 3.75
N THR A 134 -0.72 -4.06 2.98
CA THR A 134 -0.84 -2.60 3.11
C THR A 134 -1.44 -2.20 4.45
N ILE A 135 -2.50 -2.88 4.91
CA ILE A 135 -3.08 -2.65 6.24
C ILE A 135 -2.05 -2.93 7.33
N ALA A 136 -1.34 -4.05 7.25
CA ALA A 136 -0.32 -4.42 8.24
C ALA A 136 0.81 -3.38 8.30
N ALA A 137 1.37 -2.97 7.15
CA ALA A 137 2.40 -1.93 7.10
C ALA A 137 1.89 -0.61 7.69
N THR A 138 0.68 -0.18 7.32
CA THR A 138 0.05 1.06 7.82
C THR A 138 -0.18 1.00 9.33
N PHE A 139 -0.62 -0.14 9.84
CA PHE A 139 -0.80 -0.34 11.29
C PHE A 139 0.50 -0.10 12.05
N PHE A 140 1.62 -0.66 11.60
CA PHE A 140 2.93 -0.42 12.22
C PHE A 140 3.36 1.05 12.09
N CYS A 141 3.10 1.71 10.95
CA CYS A 141 3.38 3.14 10.79
C CYS A 141 2.59 4.00 11.77
N ILE A 142 1.29 3.72 11.94
CA ILE A 142 0.42 4.50 12.84
C ILE A 142 0.75 4.23 14.31
N THR A 143 1.06 2.99 14.70
CA THR A 143 1.41 2.68 16.09
C THR A 143 2.72 3.34 16.51
N GLU A 144 3.68 3.45 15.61
CA GLU A 144 4.98 4.09 15.92
C GLU A 144 4.90 5.62 15.86
N TYR A 145 4.28 6.20 14.83
CA TYR A 145 4.33 7.64 14.58
C TYR A 145 3.01 8.39 14.87
N GLY A 146 1.95 7.70 15.28
CA GLY A 146 0.63 8.31 15.47
C GLY A 146 0.58 9.33 16.60
N SER A 147 1.39 9.19 17.65
CA SER A 147 1.50 10.18 18.74
C SER A 147 2.11 11.48 18.25
N GLU A 148 3.17 11.42 17.47
CA GLU A 148 3.85 12.60 16.90
C GLU A 148 2.92 13.37 15.94
N ILE A 149 2.14 12.66 15.13
CA ILE A 149 1.15 13.27 14.24
C ILE A 149 0.07 14.02 15.03
N LYS A 150 -0.41 13.44 16.13
CA LYS A 150 -1.39 14.11 16.99
C LYS A 150 -0.84 15.39 17.62
N GLU A 151 0.42 15.38 18.06
CA GLU A 151 1.07 16.58 18.60
C GLU A 151 1.20 17.68 17.56
N LEU A 152 1.56 17.35 16.33
CA LEU A 152 1.66 18.30 15.22
C LEU A 152 0.32 18.90 14.84
N ILE A 153 -0.74 18.09 14.76
CA ILE A 153 -2.09 18.57 14.46
C ILE A 153 -2.57 19.52 15.58
N ASN A 154 -2.33 19.16 16.83
CA ASN A 154 -2.73 19.98 17.97
C ASN A 154 -1.97 21.32 18.02
N LYS A 155 -0.68 21.32 17.70
CA LYS A 155 0.15 22.54 17.65
C LYS A 155 -0.32 23.50 16.56
N ASN A 156 -0.60 22.97 15.36
CA ASN A 156 -1.10 23.78 14.25
C ASN A 156 -2.54 24.30 14.51
N GLY A 157 -3.40 23.49 15.16
CA GLY A 157 -4.76 23.91 15.53
C GLY A 157 -4.78 25.05 16.57
N ILE A 158 -3.79 25.11 17.46
CA ILE A 158 -3.67 26.19 18.45
C ILE A 158 -3.17 27.49 17.80
N GLU A 159 -2.35 27.41 16.75
CA GLU A 159 -1.85 28.59 16.02
C GLU A 159 -2.95 29.23 15.14
N GLU A 160 -3.96 28.47 14.72
CA GLU A 160 -5.06 28.97 13.88
C GLU A 160 -6.17 29.64 14.73
N GLU A 161 -6.26 29.32 16.03
CA GLU A 161 -7.21 29.94 16.98
C GLU A 161 -6.61 31.17 17.74
N ALA A 162 -5.36 31.47 17.56
CA ALA A 162 -4.67 32.60 18.21
C ALA A 162 -4.48 33.76 17.23
#